data_5958ae0bb4f5a43a15348b29769938d4
#
_entry.id   5958ae0bb4f5a43a15348b29769938d4
#
_cell.length_a   1.000
_cell.length_b   1.000
_cell.length_c   1.000
_cell.angle_alpha   90.00
_cell.angle_beta   90.00
_cell.angle_gamma   90.00
#
_symmetry.space_group_name_H-M   'P 1'
#
loop_
_entity.id
_entity.type
_entity.pdbx_description
1 polymer ?
#
loop_
_entity_poly.entity_id
_entity_poly.type
_entity_poly.pdbx_seq_one_letter_code
_entity_poly.pdbx_strand_id
1 'polypeptide(L)'
;MRGLASLVSSLIFSSLILASATLAAQTTQGPAIFTGTNNSQIVKIQQNGTGFGLSTSSKANAPAIYGQATPTSGATFAIWGDVFSPGGIGVRGESHATTGGAGVVGITHAGTASLGDGNAVGVHGTAQVSPGVQAIGLLGDVPNGLNSVGGVGVMGHVFLQQGDGCCSTAGVFWNEFADGANILVGQTLAAPNQKVVFRVDTFGDVHIAGNLFTNGADFAETIAVNRTQSDYAAGDVLVIDQSANRQLTRTSKPYSTLVAGIYSTRPGVLAGSRMEKGPTSDVPLAVVGIVPCKVTAENGAIQAGDLLVTSSKAGYAMKGTNRKKMMGAVLGKALQPLPNGDGVIQVLVTLQ
;
A
#
# COMPACT_ATOMS: atom_id res chain seq x y z
N MET A 1 60.81 14.62 66.21
CA MET A 1 60.09 13.63 65.41
C MET A 1 58.69 14.13 64.96
N ARG A 2 58.56 15.36 64.47
CA ARG A 2 57.31 15.91 63.94
C ARG A 2 57.38 16.42 62.46
N GLY A 3 58.51 16.19 61.82
CA GLY A 3 58.76 16.71 60.48
C GLY A 3 58.65 15.68 59.31
N LEU A 4 58.68 14.37 59.58
CA LEU A 4 58.66 13.34 58.50
C LEU A 4 57.28 12.83 58.11
N ALA A 5 56.25 12.97 58.95
CA ALA A 5 54.91 12.47 58.67
C ALA A 5 54.10 13.38 57.67
N SER A 6 54.47 14.66 57.56
CA SER A 6 53.79 15.63 56.70
C SER A 6 54.24 15.54 55.21
N LEU A 7 55.45 15.07 54.95
CA LEU A 7 55.98 14.96 53.57
C LEU A 7 55.53 13.68 52.85
N VAL A 8 55.23 12.59 53.51
CA VAL A 8 54.78 11.34 52.93
C VAL A 8 53.31 11.42 52.49
N SER A 9 52.47 12.18 53.27
CA SER A 9 51.05 12.37 52.92
C SER A 9 50.87 13.27 51.68
N SER A 10 51.77 14.24 51.47
CA SER A 10 51.73 15.14 50.31
C SER A 10 52.15 14.44 48.99
N LEU A 11 53.07 13.48 49.02
CA LEU A 11 53.58 12.74 47.89
C LEU A 11 52.59 11.67 47.39
N ILE A 12 51.79 11.04 48.25
CA ILE A 12 50.79 10.06 47.87
C ILE A 12 49.58 10.73 47.20
N PHE A 13 49.19 11.92 47.64
CA PHE A 13 48.11 12.68 47.03
C PHE A 13 48.50 13.25 45.64
N SER A 14 49.74 13.67 45.45
CA SER A 14 50.23 14.16 44.17
C SER A 14 50.38 13.04 43.11
N SER A 15 50.75 11.84 43.51
CA SER A 15 50.87 10.71 42.58
C SER A 15 49.54 10.14 42.14
N LEU A 16 48.48 10.23 42.96
CA LEU A 16 47.14 9.77 42.61
C LEU A 16 46.43 10.73 41.61
N ILE A 17 46.69 12.04 41.73
CA ILE A 17 46.15 13.07 40.81
C ILE A 17 46.90 13.04 39.48
N LEU A 18 48.21 12.76 39.46
CA LEU A 18 48.98 12.59 38.21
C LEU A 18 48.57 11.32 37.44
N ALA A 19 48.26 10.22 38.12
CA ALA A 19 47.82 8.98 37.45
C ALA A 19 46.49 9.12 36.75
N SER A 20 45.55 9.93 37.28
CA SER A 20 44.26 10.21 36.61
C SER A 20 44.36 11.22 35.46
N ALA A 21 45.33 12.13 35.48
CA ALA A 21 45.54 13.11 34.43
C ALA A 21 46.34 12.55 33.21
N THR A 22 47.18 11.57 33.43
CA THR A 22 47.97 10.93 32.35
C THR A 22 47.16 9.94 31.52
N LEU A 23 46.05 9.40 32.00
CA LEU A 23 45.14 8.57 31.21
C LEU A 23 44.34 9.38 30.15
N ALA A 24 44.23 10.70 30.32
CA ALA A 24 43.50 11.56 29.39
C ALA A 24 44.30 11.96 28.14
N ALA A 25 45.55 11.61 28.01
CA ALA A 25 46.46 12.05 26.93
C ALA A 25 47.22 10.91 26.22
N GLN A 26 46.81 9.65 26.35
CA GLN A 26 47.40 8.59 25.56
C GLN A 26 46.88 8.64 24.11
N THR A 27 47.61 9.35 23.23
CA THR A 27 47.50 9.16 21.79
C THR A 27 48.22 7.87 21.43
N THR A 28 47.55 6.73 21.40
CA THR A 28 48.10 5.51 20.85
C THR A 28 48.16 5.64 19.31
N GLN A 29 49.34 5.62 18.76
CA GLN A 29 49.56 5.59 17.29
C GLN A 29 49.43 4.18 16.71
N GLY A 30 48.60 3.33 17.28
CA GLY A 30 48.37 1.97 16.77
C GLY A 30 47.03 1.41 17.27
N PRO A 31 46.60 0.26 16.72
CA PRO A 31 45.32 -0.36 17.12
C PRO A 31 45.42 -0.80 18.60
N ALA A 32 44.52 -0.30 19.45
CA ALA A 32 44.29 -0.81 20.78
C ALA A 32 43.29 -1.99 20.71
N ILE A 33 43.74 -3.18 21.17
CA ILE A 33 42.92 -4.38 21.18
C ILE A 33 42.57 -4.71 22.64
N PHE A 34 41.28 -4.74 22.97
CA PHE A 34 40.75 -5.18 24.25
C PHE A 34 40.08 -6.54 24.07
N THR A 35 40.57 -7.56 24.75
CA THR A 35 40.02 -8.93 24.67
C THR A 35 39.61 -9.43 26.06
N GLY A 36 38.59 -10.24 26.15
CA GLY A 36 38.15 -10.89 27.38
C GLY A 36 37.30 -12.14 27.06
N THR A 37 37.41 -13.13 27.92
CA THR A 37 36.73 -14.42 27.79
C THR A 37 35.72 -14.70 28.91
N ASN A 38 35.47 -13.73 29.76
CA ASN A 38 34.54 -13.83 30.91
C ASN A 38 33.20 -13.15 30.63
N ASN A 39 32.27 -13.29 31.57
CA ASN A 39 30.92 -12.69 31.49
C ASN A 39 30.88 -11.23 31.92
N SER A 40 32.04 -10.56 32.07
CA SER A 40 32.14 -9.16 32.50
C SER A 40 32.38 -8.24 31.30
N GLN A 41 32.09 -6.96 31.48
CA GLN A 41 32.38 -5.92 30.50
C GLN A 41 33.89 -5.77 30.32
N ILE A 42 34.37 -5.74 29.08
CA ILE A 42 35.78 -5.54 28.75
C ILE A 42 36.14 -4.04 28.81
N VAL A 43 35.25 -3.17 28.32
CA VAL A 43 35.41 -1.72 28.35
C VAL A 43 34.12 -1.10 28.85
N LYS A 44 34.20 -0.28 29.89
CA LYS A 44 33.12 0.57 30.39
C LYS A 44 33.52 2.03 30.23
N ILE A 45 32.73 2.81 29.51
CA ILE A 45 32.88 4.26 29.39
C ILE A 45 31.69 4.89 30.12
N GLN A 46 31.96 5.73 31.13
CA GLN A 46 30.94 6.40 31.92
C GLN A 46 31.19 7.91 31.91
N GLN A 47 30.18 8.66 31.42
CA GLN A 47 30.17 10.12 31.44
C GLN A 47 29.10 10.59 32.42
N ASN A 48 29.52 11.31 33.45
CA ASN A 48 28.65 11.84 34.53
C ASN A 48 28.25 13.31 34.32
N GLY A 49 28.76 13.96 33.28
CA GLY A 49 28.45 15.34 32.90
C GLY A 49 27.65 15.44 31.63
N THR A 50 27.66 16.58 30.97
CA THR A 50 26.90 16.91 29.75
C THR A 50 27.67 16.62 28.48
N GLY A 51 28.89 16.08 28.53
CA GLY A 51 29.70 15.76 27.35
C GLY A 51 29.36 14.38 26.71
N PHE A 52 30.03 14.05 25.61
CA PHE A 52 29.92 12.74 24.99
C PHE A 52 30.66 11.67 25.82
N GLY A 53 30.03 10.50 26.01
CA GLY A 53 30.71 9.35 26.62
C GLY A 53 31.75 8.75 25.65
N LEU A 54 31.36 8.59 24.34
CA LEU A 54 32.24 8.14 23.27
C LEU A 54 32.00 9.00 22.05
N SER A 55 33.07 9.51 21.45
CA SER A 55 33.03 10.17 20.13
C SER A 55 34.01 9.51 19.19
N THR A 56 33.51 9.09 18.00
CA THR A 56 34.32 8.43 16.97
C THR A 56 34.08 9.09 15.61
N SER A 57 35.12 9.12 14.79
CA SER A 57 35.01 9.61 13.41
C SER A 57 35.90 8.79 12.48
N SER A 58 35.48 8.60 11.24
CA SER A 58 36.29 8.04 10.16
C SER A 58 36.35 9.02 9.01
N LYS A 59 37.54 9.25 8.48
CA LYS A 59 37.77 10.08 7.27
C LYS A 59 37.89 9.24 6.01
N ALA A 60 37.93 7.91 6.14
CA ALA A 60 37.98 6.96 5.03
C ALA A 60 36.60 6.36 4.76
N ASN A 61 36.47 5.64 3.65
CA ASN A 61 35.28 4.86 3.31
C ASN A 61 35.18 3.60 4.19
N ALA A 62 35.08 3.82 5.51
CA ALA A 62 35.01 2.75 6.52
C ALA A 62 34.10 3.18 7.67
N PRO A 63 33.44 2.22 8.38
CA PRO A 63 32.64 2.53 9.54
C PRO A 63 33.46 3.19 10.65
N ALA A 64 32.92 4.21 11.29
CA ALA A 64 33.51 4.79 12.51
C ALA A 64 33.26 3.91 13.75
N ILE A 65 32.16 3.15 13.77
CA ILE A 65 31.86 2.11 14.74
C ILE A 65 31.37 0.87 13.99
N TYR A 66 31.96 -0.29 14.29
CA TYR A 66 31.52 -1.59 13.78
C TYR A 66 31.22 -2.52 14.94
N GLY A 67 29.95 -2.89 15.10
CA GLY A 67 29.49 -3.85 16.10
C GLY A 67 29.12 -5.17 15.43
N GLN A 68 29.68 -6.29 15.89
CA GLN A 68 29.37 -7.62 15.38
C GLN A 68 29.12 -8.60 16.51
N ALA A 69 27.98 -9.30 16.46
CA ALA A 69 27.70 -10.46 17.30
C ALA A 69 27.70 -11.71 16.43
N THR A 70 28.52 -12.70 16.75
CA THR A 70 28.77 -13.90 15.91
C THR A 70 28.14 -15.20 16.39
N PRO A 71 27.42 -15.29 17.54
CA PRO A 71 26.74 -16.53 17.92
C PRO A 71 25.72 -16.97 16.85
N THR A 72 25.62 -18.28 16.63
CA THR A 72 24.72 -18.90 15.66
C THR A 72 23.37 -19.28 16.27
N SER A 73 23.16 -19.05 17.55
CA SER A 73 21.90 -19.35 18.27
C SER A 73 21.66 -18.36 19.39
N GLY A 74 20.40 -18.22 19.80
CA GLY A 74 19.96 -17.31 20.86
C GLY A 74 19.74 -15.86 20.38
N ALA A 75 19.14 -15.03 21.23
CA ALA A 75 18.97 -13.60 20.97
C ALA A 75 20.29 -12.86 21.25
N THR A 76 20.89 -12.27 20.22
CA THR A 76 22.15 -11.54 20.30
C THR A 76 22.00 -10.13 19.73
N PHE A 77 22.71 -9.17 20.36
CA PHE A 77 22.69 -7.76 19.96
C PHE A 77 24.11 -7.30 19.66
N ALA A 78 24.35 -6.75 18.49
CA ALA A 78 25.62 -6.14 18.14
C ALA A 78 25.76 -4.71 18.70
N ILE A 79 24.66 -3.95 18.70
CA ILE A 79 24.54 -2.60 19.29
C ILE A 79 23.20 -2.53 20.00
N TRP A 80 23.23 -2.03 21.25
CA TRP A 80 22.04 -1.79 22.06
C TRP A 80 22.05 -0.35 22.55
N GLY A 81 20.99 0.41 22.28
CA GLY A 81 20.76 1.77 22.79
C GLY A 81 19.57 1.78 23.76
N ASP A 82 19.78 2.19 24.99
CA ASP A 82 18.77 2.23 26.06
C ASP A 82 18.73 3.60 26.72
N VAL A 83 17.53 4.20 26.86
CA VAL A 83 17.33 5.55 27.41
C VAL A 83 16.11 5.56 28.33
N PHE A 84 16.26 6.05 29.52
CA PHE A 84 15.21 6.12 30.55
C PHE A 84 14.56 7.49 30.68
N SER A 85 15.07 8.54 30.03
CA SER A 85 14.50 9.89 30.15
C SER A 85 13.26 10.08 29.28
N PRO A 86 12.23 10.83 29.73
CA PRO A 86 11.12 11.24 28.83
C PRO A 86 11.64 12.03 27.64
N GLY A 87 11.25 11.64 26.45
CA GLY A 87 11.73 12.26 25.20
C GLY A 87 13.15 11.88 24.77
N GLY A 88 13.78 10.87 25.43
CA GLY A 88 15.08 10.36 25.05
C GLY A 88 15.03 9.54 23.74
N ILE A 89 16.14 9.47 23.00
CA ILE A 89 16.31 8.72 21.77
C ILE A 89 17.42 7.69 21.98
N GLY A 90 17.09 6.40 21.91
CA GLY A 90 18.05 5.31 22.11
C GLY A 90 19.12 5.24 20.99
N VAL A 91 18.70 5.35 19.73
CA VAL A 91 19.59 5.39 18.55
C VAL A 91 19.07 6.44 17.58
N ARG A 92 19.95 7.36 17.14
CA ARG A 92 19.65 8.34 16.10
C ARG A 92 20.61 8.16 14.94
N GLY A 93 20.06 7.97 13.73
CA GLY A 93 20.82 8.00 12.48
C GLY A 93 20.47 9.24 11.68
N GLU A 94 21.46 9.97 11.21
CA GLU A 94 21.30 11.20 10.43
C GLU A 94 22.26 11.21 9.25
N SER A 95 21.77 11.54 8.06
CA SER A 95 22.56 11.72 6.86
C SER A 95 22.49 13.17 6.39
N HIS A 96 23.63 13.81 6.22
CA HIS A 96 23.77 15.15 5.65
C HIS A 96 24.16 15.13 4.15
N ALA A 97 24.00 13.96 3.49
CA ALA A 97 24.28 13.83 2.07
C ALA A 97 23.35 14.74 1.26
N THR A 98 23.91 15.45 0.29
CA THR A 98 23.14 16.35 -0.61
C THR A 98 22.41 15.58 -1.70
N THR A 99 22.83 14.34 -1.97
CA THR A 99 22.20 13.40 -2.93
C THR A 99 22.22 11.99 -2.35
N GLY A 100 21.06 11.35 -2.24
CA GLY A 100 20.92 9.93 -1.95
C GLY A 100 21.56 9.43 -0.66
N GLY A 101 21.17 9.91 0.50
CA GLY A 101 21.62 9.43 1.81
C GLY A 101 20.53 8.73 2.60
N ALA A 102 20.91 7.79 3.46
CA ALA A 102 20.03 7.16 4.45
C ALA A 102 20.59 7.36 5.86
N GLY A 103 19.74 7.78 6.81
CA GLY A 103 20.13 7.91 8.22
C GLY A 103 20.25 6.55 8.92
N VAL A 104 19.35 5.60 8.61
CA VAL A 104 19.37 4.22 9.11
C VAL A 104 19.00 3.28 7.97
N VAL A 105 19.71 2.17 7.83
CA VAL A 105 19.41 1.09 6.87
C VAL A 105 19.33 -0.22 7.63
N GLY A 106 18.19 -0.92 7.53
CA GLY A 106 18.01 -2.27 8.05
C GLY A 106 18.00 -3.28 6.90
N ILE A 107 18.93 -4.24 6.93
CA ILE A 107 19.05 -5.30 5.92
C ILE A 107 19.08 -6.66 6.61
N THR A 108 18.31 -7.61 6.12
CA THR A 108 18.41 -9.02 6.52
C THR A 108 18.69 -9.90 5.31
N HIS A 109 19.56 -10.90 5.49
CA HIS A 109 19.91 -11.90 4.49
C HIS A 109 19.41 -13.30 4.88
N ALA A 110 18.47 -13.38 5.82
CA ALA A 110 17.98 -14.66 6.31
C ALA A 110 17.20 -15.43 5.25
N GLY A 111 17.54 -16.68 5.02
CA GLY A 111 16.77 -17.63 4.20
C GLY A 111 15.55 -18.17 4.96
N THR A 112 15.67 -18.30 6.28
CA THR A 112 14.58 -18.60 7.21
C THR A 112 14.83 -17.77 8.46
N ALA A 113 13.90 -16.95 8.88
CA ALA A 113 14.08 -16.11 10.04
C ALA A 113 12.79 -15.97 10.82
N SER A 114 12.89 -15.76 12.08
CA SER A 114 11.73 -15.44 12.86
C SER A 114 12.01 -14.45 13.98
N LEU A 115 11.16 -13.44 14.06
CA LEU A 115 10.84 -12.76 15.30
C LEU A 115 9.50 -13.32 15.82
N GLY A 116 9.37 -14.64 15.86
CA GLY A 116 8.18 -15.34 16.35
C GLY A 116 7.09 -15.62 15.29
N ASP A 117 7.08 -14.96 14.17
CA ASP A 117 6.09 -15.07 13.08
C ASP A 117 6.63 -15.74 11.80
N GLY A 118 7.88 -16.19 11.81
CA GLY A 118 8.51 -16.88 10.68
C GLY A 118 9.05 -15.96 9.58
N ASN A 119 9.01 -14.65 9.76
CA ASN A 119 9.43 -13.68 8.75
C ASN A 119 10.83 -13.11 9.02
N ALA A 120 11.58 -12.81 7.96
CA ALA A 120 12.80 -12.04 8.03
C ALA A 120 12.49 -10.55 8.06
N VAL A 121 12.99 -9.80 9.06
CA VAL A 121 12.65 -8.40 9.27
C VAL A 121 13.92 -7.55 9.26
N GLY A 122 13.96 -6.53 8.38
CA GLY A 122 15.06 -5.56 8.32
C GLY A 122 14.97 -4.49 9.41
N VAL A 123 13.76 -3.96 9.66
CA VAL A 123 13.47 -2.98 10.72
C VAL A 123 12.17 -3.36 11.41
N HIS A 124 12.19 -3.46 12.72
CA HIS A 124 11.02 -3.76 13.55
C HIS A 124 10.79 -2.63 14.56
N GLY A 125 9.68 -1.92 14.45
CA GLY A 125 9.26 -0.88 15.37
C GLY A 125 8.12 -1.37 16.27
N THR A 126 8.34 -1.35 17.58
CA THR A 126 7.31 -1.69 18.58
C THR A 126 7.13 -0.53 19.55
N ALA A 127 5.90 -0.13 19.81
CA ALA A 127 5.56 0.83 20.85
C ALA A 127 4.61 0.19 21.86
N GLN A 128 5.04 0.13 23.12
CA GLN A 128 4.26 -0.40 24.23
C GLN A 128 3.88 0.75 25.17
N VAL A 129 2.60 0.95 25.41
CA VAL A 129 2.08 2.08 26.19
C VAL A 129 1.02 1.64 27.17
N SER A 130 0.76 2.48 28.18
CA SER A 130 -0.33 2.29 29.12
C SER A 130 -1.70 2.49 28.44
N PRO A 131 -2.79 1.90 28.99
CA PRO A 131 -4.14 2.10 28.45
C PRO A 131 -4.50 3.59 28.35
N GLY A 132 -5.14 3.97 27.23
CA GLY A 132 -5.54 5.35 26.96
C GLY A 132 -4.48 6.24 26.31
N VAL A 133 -3.29 5.72 26.04
CA VAL A 133 -2.22 6.42 25.32
C VAL A 133 -2.07 5.88 23.91
N GLN A 134 -1.94 6.75 22.91
CA GLN A 134 -1.69 6.36 21.54
C GLN A 134 -0.24 5.86 21.36
N ALA A 135 -0.06 4.68 20.79
CA ALA A 135 1.25 4.12 20.45
C ALA A 135 1.51 4.26 18.94
N ILE A 136 2.74 4.60 18.58
CA ILE A 136 3.22 4.63 17.19
C ILE A 136 4.50 3.80 17.10
N GLY A 137 4.45 2.65 16.46
CA GLY A 137 5.62 1.77 16.28
C GLY A 137 6.60 2.29 15.23
N LEU A 138 6.09 2.84 14.11
CA LEU A 138 6.88 3.44 13.05
C LEU A 138 6.19 4.73 12.57
N LEU A 139 6.90 5.85 12.64
CA LEU A 139 6.44 7.14 12.12
C LEU A 139 7.33 7.56 10.95
N GLY A 140 6.72 7.71 9.76
CA GLY A 140 7.34 8.37 8.61
C GLY A 140 6.84 9.80 8.51
N ASP A 141 7.71 10.77 8.72
CA ASP A 141 7.40 12.20 8.65
C ASP A 141 8.28 12.89 7.60
N VAL A 142 7.65 13.69 6.75
CA VAL A 142 8.32 14.52 5.75
C VAL A 142 7.96 15.97 6.04
N PRO A 143 8.79 16.68 6.83
CA PRO A 143 8.55 18.08 7.13
C PRO A 143 8.63 18.94 5.87
N ASN A 144 7.70 19.89 5.75
CA ASN A 144 7.69 20.86 4.64
C ASN A 144 8.93 21.74 4.66
N GLY A 145 9.85 21.49 3.71
CA GLY A 145 10.89 22.43 3.34
C GLY A 145 10.39 23.45 2.32
N LEU A 146 10.89 24.67 2.39
CA LEU A 146 10.68 25.68 1.36
C LEU A 146 11.17 25.11 0.00
N ASN A 147 10.27 24.98 -0.98
CA ASN A 147 10.52 24.46 -2.34
C ASN A 147 10.60 22.91 -2.49
N SER A 148 10.06 22.11 -1.57
CA SER A 148 9.93 20.67 -1.82
C SER A 148 8.79 20.38 -2.81
N VAL A 149 9.08 19.58 -3.83
CA VAL A 149 8.11 19.21 -4.89
C VAL A 149 7.18 18.06 -4.42
N GLY A 150 7.30 17.64 -3.19
CA GLY A 150 6.54 16.55 -2.57
C GLY A 150 7.44 15.62 -1.77
N GLY A 151 6.86 14.88 -0.84
CA GLY A 151 7.55 13.92 0.00
C GLY A 151 6.74 12.65 0.21
N VAL A 152 7.41 11.52 0.46
CA VAL A 152 6.80 10.25 0.83
C VAL A 152 7.27 9.87 2.23
N GLY A 153 6.35 9.82 3.20
CA GLY A 153 6.67 9.45 4.58
C GLY A 153 7.03 7.96 4.72
N VAL A 154 6.25 7.08 4.10
CA VAL A 154 6.49 5.63 4.08
C VAL A 154 6.25 5.09 2.67
N MET A 155 7.19 4.32 2.13
CA MET A 155 7.07 3.67 0.84
C MET A 155 7.37 2.18 0.98
N GLY A 156 6.40 1.32 0.60
CA GLY A 156 6.61 -0.11 0.41
C GLY A 156 6.91 -0.40 -1.06
N HIS A 157 8.00 -1.12 -1.35
CA HIS A 157 8.39 -1.50 -2.70
C HIS A 157 8.82 -2.96 -2.74
N VAL A 158 8.24 -3.74 -3.66
CA VAL A 158 8.58 -5.14 -3.92
C VAL A 158 9.17 -5.25 -5.30
N PHE A 159 10.42 -5.74 -5.39
CA PHE A 159 11.01 -6.17 -6.64
C PHE A 159 10.64 -7.62 -6.91
N LEU A 160 9.90 -7.87 -7.99
CA LEU A 160 9.63 -9.22 -8.47
C LEU A 160 10.82 -9.68 -9.33
N GLN A 161 11.48 -10.75 -8.92
CA GLN A 161 12.38 -11.48 -9.82
C GLN A 161 11.56 -12.39 -10.72
N GLN A 162 12.01 -12.57 -11.97
CA GLN A 162 11.32 -13.41 -12.93
C GLN A 162 11.32 -14.87 -12.44
N GLY A 163 10.13 -15.43 -12.19
CA GLY A 163 9.94 -16.81 -11.72
C GLY A 163 9.26 -16.94 -10.35
N ASP A 164 9.13 -15.86 -9.60
CA ASP A 164 8.35 -15.88 -8.36
C ASP A 164 6.86 -15.79 -8.69
N GLY A 165 6.14 -16.84 -8.34
CA GLY A 165 4.70 -16.91 -8.46
C GLY A 165 4.00 -15.79 -7.69
N CYS A 166 2.68 -15.75 -7.77
CA CYS A 166 1.80 -14.79 -7.08
C CYS A 166 2.20 -14.53 -5.62
N CYS A 167 1.65 -13.49 -5.01
CA CYS A 167 1.54 -13.27 -3.56
C CYS A 167 2.58 -12.35 -2.90
N SER A 168 3.38 -11.62 -3.69
CA SER A 168 4.20 -10.54 -3.14
C SER A 168 3.34 -9.33 -2.78
N THR A 169 3.54 -8.77 -1.59
CA THR A 169 2.77 -7.62 -1.07
C THR A 169 3.73 -6.53 -0.59
N ALA A 170 3.55 -5.31 -1.07
CA ALA A 170 4.36 -4.16 -0.66
C ALA A 170 3.99 -3.62 0.73
N GLY A 171 2.79 -3.91 1.22
CA GLY A 171 2.35 -3.53 2.56
C GLY A 171 1.18 -4.39 3.01
N VAL A 172 1.19 -4.82 4.26
CA VAL A 172 0.08 -5.49 4.94
C VAL A 172 -0.35 -4.60 6.10
N PHE A 173 -1.63 -4.28 6.16
CA PHE A 173 -2.25 -3.56 7.26
C PHE A 173 -3.19 -4.54 7.98
N TRP A 174 -2.91 -4.81 9.25
CA TRP A 174 -3.63 -5.80 10.03
C TRP A 174 -4.11 -5.19 11.35
N ASN A 175 -5.38 -5.39 11.67
CA ASN A 175 -5.99 -5.03 12.94
C ASN A 175 -6.74 -6.26 13.48
N GLU A 176 -6.38 -6.73 14.66
CA GLU A 176 -6.96 -7.93 15.28
C GLU A 176 -8.35 -7.70 15.87
N PHE A 177 -8.80 -6.45 16.01
CA PHE A 177 -10.11 -6.12 16.53
C PHE A 177 -11.17 -6.24 15.44
N ALA A 178 -12.18 -7.09 15.66
CA ALA A 178 -13.23 -7.40 14.69
C ALA A 178 -14.52 -6.56 14.86
N ASP A 179 -14.48 -5.48 15.61
CA ASP A 179 -15.65 -4.68 16.00
C ASP A 179 -15.86 -3.39 15.18
N GLY A 180 -15.40 -3.37 13.94
CA GLY A 180 -15.51 -2.19 13.07
C GLY A 180 -14.36 -1.18 13.24
N ALA A 181 -13.28 -1.58 13.90
CA ALA A 181 -12.05 -0.78 13.97
C ALA A 181 -11.46 -0.55 12.56
N ASN A 182 -10.62 0.47 12.40
CA ASN A 182 -10.02 0.77 11.12
C ASN A 182 -8.76 -0.06 10.86
N ILE A 183 -8.62 -0.60 9.65
CA ILE A 183 -7.39 -1.21 9.13
C ILE A 183 -6.49 -0.13 8.50
N LEU A 184 -7.09 0.78 7.73
CA LEU A 184 -6.40 1.87 7.04
C LEU A 184 -7.19 3.15 7.15
N VAL A 185 -6.52 4.26 7.45
CA VAL A 185 -7.15 5.58 7.55
C VAL A 185 -6.32 6.62 6.81
N GLY A 186 -6.96 7.37 5.91
CA GLY A 186 -6.44 8.59 5.31
C GLY A 186 -7.11 9.82 5.95
N GLN A 187 -6.29 10.75 6.45
CA GLN A 187 -6.76 11.97 7.10
C GLN A 187 -6.16 13.22 6.46
N THR A 188 -6.90 14.31 6.48
CA THR A 188 -6.42 15.64 6.10
C THR A 188 -6.42 16.54 7.33
N LEU A 189 -5.55 17.53 7.34
CA LEU A 189 -5.39 18.52 8.39
C LEU A 189 -4.86 17.93 9.71
N ALA A 190 -4.23 18.79 10.51
CA ALA A 190 -3.79 18.45 11.86
C ALA A 190 -4.96 18.64 12.86
N ALA A 191 -4.82 18.01 14.04
CA ALA A 191 -5.74 18.27 15.15
C ALA A 191 -5.77 19.76 15.52
N PRO A 192 -6.93 20.34 15.92
CA PRO A 192 -8.22 19.67 16.13
C PRO A 192 -9.11 19.55 14.88
N ASN A 193 -8.64 19.99 13.71
CA ASN A 193 -9.43 20.09 12.48
C ASN A 193 -9.27 18.86 11.55
N GLN A 194 -8.69 17.79 12.03
CA GLN A 194 -8.49 16.57 11.24
C GLN A 194 -9.79 16.00 10.74
N LYS A 195 -9.78 15.55 9.47
CA LYS A 195 -10.93 14.96 8.80
C LYS A 195 -10.51 13.65 8.14
N VAL A 196 -11.24 12.59 8.45
CA VAL A 196 -11.09 11.30 7.75
C VAL A 196 -11.71 11.46 6.35
N VAL A 197 -10.91 11.20 5.32
CA VAL A 197 -11.34 11.27 3.91
C VAL A 197 -11.36 9.90 3.22
N PHE A 198 -10.69 8.92 3.80
CA PHE A 198 -10.67 7.54 3.33
C PHE A 198 -10.45 6.61 4.52
N ARG A 199 -11.15 5.48 4.59
CA ARG A 199 -10.84 4.41 5.54
C ARG A 199 -11.29 3.05 5.01
N VAL A 200 -10.59 2.02 5.44
CA VAL A 200 -11.02 0.63 5.33
C VAL A 200 -11.16 0.09 6.74
N ASP A 201 -12.29 -0.49 7.09
CA ASP A 201 -12.52 -1.08 8.40
C ASP A 201 -12.38 -2.62 8.41
N THR A 202 -12.47 -3.21 9.59
CA THR A 202 -12.31 -4.66 9.77
C THR A 202 -13.47 -5.49 9.22
N PHE A 203 -14.59 -4.88 8.84
CA PHE A 203 -15.67 -5.55 8.09
C PHE A 203 -15.38 -5.60 6.58
N GLY A 204 -14.34 -4.91 6.10
CA GLY A 204 -14.00 -4.80 4.68
C GLY A 204 -14.70 -3.65 3.97
N ASP A 205 -15.41 -2.80 4.70
CA ASP A 205 -16.09 -1.63 4.13
C ASP A 205 -15.08 -0.53 3.80
N VAL A 206 -15.21 0.03 2.59
CA VAL A 206 -14.41 1.17 2.11
C VAL A 206 -15.25 2.45 2.16
N HIS A 207 -14.80 3.42 2.93
CA HIS A 207 -15.46 4.70 3.09
C HIS A 207 -14.66 5.82 2.44
N ILE A 208 -15.29 6.61 1.59
CA ILE A 208 -14.69 7.74 0.87
C ILE A 208 -15.54 8.97 1.11
N ALA A 209 -14.95 10.07 1.62
CA ALA A 209 -15.67 11.32 1.86
C ALA A 209 -15.84 12.18 0.60
N GLY A 210 -15.16 11.85 -0.49
CA GLY A 210 -15.21 12.54 -1.78
C GLY A 210 -15.85 11.69 -2.86
N ASN A 211 -15.51 12.01 -4.11
CA ASN A 211 -15.96 11.28 -5.29
C ASN A 211 -15.01 10.16 -5.66
N LEU A 212 -15.52 9.06 -6.20
CA LEU A 212 -14.73 8.02 -6.85
C LEU A 212 -14.59 8.36 -8.35
N PHE A 213 -13.41 8.78 -8.76
CA PHE A 213 -13.08 9.00 -10.18
C PHE A 213 -12.51 7.73 -10.77
N THR A 214 -13.25 7.11 -11.68
CA THR A 214 -12.85 5.91 -12.40
C THR A 214 -12.61 6.22 -13.88
N ASN A 215 -11.88 5.34 -14.57
CA ASN A 215 -11.62 5.51 -16.00
C ASN A 215 -12.73 4.96 -16.92
N GLY A 216 -13.85 4.49 -16.36
CA GLY A 216 -15.04 4.02 -17.07
C GLY A 216 -16.25 4.88 -16.75
N ALA A 217 -17.29 4.81 -17.57
CA ALA A 217 -18.49 5.63 -17.46
C ALA A 217 -19.76 4.82 -17.17
N ASP A 218 -19.63 3.54 -16.87
CA ASP A 218 -20.76 2.65 -16.61
C ASP A 218 -20.58 1.84 -15.32
N PHE A 219 -21.70 1.44 -14.77
CA PHE A 219 -21.80 0.45 -13.72
C PHE A 219 -22.12 -0.90 -14.36
N ALA A 220 -21.24 -1.88 -14.20
CA ALA A 220 -21.41 -3.21 -14.75
C ALA A 220 -21.42 -4.27 -13.65
N GLU A 221 -22.05 -5.40 -13.94
CA GLU A 221 -22.06 -6.59 -13.10
C GLU A 221 -21.42 -7.76 -13.87
N THR A 222 -20.60 -8.54 -13.19
CA THR A 222 -20.05 -9.79 -13.75
C THR A 222 -21.15 -10.83 -13.81
N ILE A 223 -21.46 -11.32 -15.02
CA ILE A 223 -22.54 -12.28 -15.22
C ILE A 223 -22.14 -13.36 -16.23
N ALA A 224 -22.62 -14.58 -15.98
CA ALA A 224 -22.36 -15.72 -16.85
C ALA A 224 -23.09 -15.60 -18.21
N VAL A 225 -22.44 -16.09 -19.27
CA VAL A 225 -23.01 -16.26 -20.59
C VAL A 225 -23.07 -17.74 -20.98
N ASN A 226 -23.97 -18.10 -21.87
CA ASN A 226 -24.23 -19.49 -22.25
C ASN A 226 -23.18 -20.13 -23.18
N ARG A 227 -22.11 -19.40 -23.52
CA ARG A 227 -20.96 -19.85 -24.32
C ARG A 227 -19.67 -19.33 -23.70
N THR A 228 -18.56 -19.57 -24.37
CA THR A 228 -17.27 -19.01 -23.90
C THR A 228 -17.24 -17.48 -24.08
N GLN A 229 -16.51 -16.77 -23.26
CA GLN A 229 -16.38 -15.31 -23.35
C GLN A 229 -15.91 -14.87 -24.75
N SER A 230 -15.07 -15.66 -25.41
CA SER A 230 -14.57 -15.38 -26.78
C SER A 230 -15.65 -15.38 -27.87
N ASP A 231 -16.81 -15.96 -27.59
CA ASP A 231 -17.95 -15.92 -28.51
C ASP A 231 -18.71 -14.59 -28.46
N TYR A 232 -18.41 -13.75 -27.52
CA TYR A 232 -19.02 -12.44 -27.29
C TYR A 232 -18.01 -11.34 -27.56
N ALA A 233 -18.48 -10.18 -27.97
CA ALA A 233 -17.65 -9.02 -28.20
C ALA A 233 -18.22 -7.82 -27.46
N ALA A 234 -17.31 -6.97 -26.95
CA ALA A 234 -17.69 -5.72 -26.33
C ALA A 234 -18.64 -4.90 -27.19
N GLY A 235 -19.67 -4.34 -26.59
CA GLY A 235 -20.76 -3.67 -27.27
C GLY A 235 -21.93 -4.58 -27.71
N ASP A 236 -21.83 -5.91 -27.52
CA ASP A 236 -22.97 -6.82 -27.79
C ASP A 236 -24.13 -6.53 -26.82
N VAL A 237 -25.33 -6.50 -27.35
CA VAL A 237 -26.59 -6.44 -26.60
C VAL A 237 -26.95 -7.84 -26.14
N LEU A 238 -27.07 -8.00 -24.81
CA LEU A 238 -27.34 -9.28 -24.18
C LEU A 238 -28.77 -9.36 -23.63
N VAL A 239 -29.32 -10.56 -23.71
CA VAL A 239 -30.65 -10.91 -23.20
C VAL A 239 -30.56 -12.10 -22.24
N ILE A 240 -31.55 -12.23 -21.36
CA ILE A 240 -31.68 -13.38 -20.43
C ILE A 240 -31.86 -14.65 -21.29
N ASP A 241 -31.03 -15.66 -21.02
CA ASP A 241 -31.17 -16.98 -21.62
C ASP A 241 -32.21 -17.80 -20.85
N GLN A 242 -33.35 -18.06 -21.48
CA GLN A 242 -34.44 -18.84 -20.86
C GLN A 242 -34.14 -20.34 -20.77
N SER A 243 -33.12 -20.83 -21.47
CA SER A 243 -32.70 -22.24 -21.42
C SER A 243 -31.69 -22.56 -20.33
N ALA A 244 -31.14 -21.54 -19.67
CA ALA A 244 -30.11 -21.69 -18.66
C ALA A 244 -30.36 -20.76 -17.46
N ASN A 245 -30.04 -21.24 -16.27
CA ASN A 245 -30.24 -20.44 -15.04
C ASN A 245 -29.16 -19.37 -14.89
N ARG A 246 -29.57 -18.10 -14.71
CA ARG A 246 -28.69 -16.96 -14.48
C ARG A 246 -27.61 -16.74 -15.55
N GLN A 247 -27.93 -17.06 -16.80
CA GLN A 247 -27.02 -16.84 -17.93
C GLN A 247 -27.63 -15.90 -18.94
N LEU A 248 -26.75 -15.24 -19.70
CA LEU A 248 -27.14 -14.37 -20.79
C LEU A 248 -26.69 -14.93 -22.15
N THR A 249 -27.35 -14.47 -23.18
CA THR A 249 -26.98 -14.74 -24.57
C THR A 249 -27.11 -13.49 -25.43
N ARG A 250 -26.55 -13.48 -26.64
CA ARG A 250 -26.77 -12.37 -27.57
C ARG A 250 -28.22 -12.33 -28.01
N THR A 251 -28.79 -11.13 -28.09
CA THR A 251 -30.11 -10.97 -28.66
C THR A 251 -30.13 -11.39 -30.13
N SER A 252 -31.23 -11.93 -30.58
CA SER A 252 -31.51 -12.24 -32.00
C SER A 252 -32.99 -11.98 -32.39
N LYS A 253 -33.75 -11.37 -31.46
CA LYS A 253 -35.16 -11.05 -31.63
C LYS A 253 -35.42 -9.57 -31.46
N PRO A 254 -36.08 -8.88 -32.39
CA PRO A 254 -36.46 -7.48 -32.23
C PRO A 254 -37.44 -7.28 -31.05
N TYR A 255 -37.27 -6.18 -30.33
CA TYR A 255 -38.13 -5.81 -29.17
C TYR A 255 -38.22 -6.89 -28.11
N SER A 256 -37.11 -7.55 -27.79
CA SER A 256 -37.09 -8.55 -26.73
C SER A 256 -37.23 -7.91 -25.34
N THR A 257 -38.23 -8.31 -24.58
CA THR A 257 -38.43 -7.95 -23.19
C THR A 257 -37.42 -8.65 -22.23
N LEU A 258 -36.61 -9.56 -22.79
CA LEU A 258 -35.52 -10.23 -22.02
C LEU A 258 -34.23 -9.43 -22.05
N VAL A 259 -34.20 -8.20 -22.58
CA VAL A 259 -33.01 -7.37 -22.65
C VAL A 259 -32.44 -7.16 -21.27
N ALA A 260 -31.14 -7.42 -21.09
CA ALA A 260 -30.43 -7.36 -19.81
C ALA A 260 -29.41 -6.21 -19.75
N GLY A 261 -28.81 -5.85 -20.88
CA GLY A 261 -27.81 -4.79 -20.93
C GLY A 261 -26.85 -4.94 -22.10
N ILE A 262 -25.70 -4.29 -21.99
CA ILE A 262 -24.64 -4.28 -23.03
C ILE A 262 -23.36 -4.85 -22.42
N TYR A 263 -22.65 -5.68 -23.15
CA TYR A 263 -21.31 -6.12 -22.78
C TYR A 263 -20.37 -4.89 -22.72
N SER A 264 -20.00 -4.49 -21.50
CA SER A 264 -19.16 -3.30 -21.29
C SER A 264 -17.74 -3.51 -21.78
N THR A 265 -17.17 -2.48 -22.39
CA THR A 265 -15.77 -2.46 -22.82
C THR A 265 -14.83 -2.13 -21.68
N ARG A 266 -15.26 -1.24 -20.77
CA ARG A 266 -14.43 -0.67 -19.70
C ARG A 266 -15.33 -0.09 -18.61
N PRO A 267 -15.83 -0.92 -17.70
CA PRO A 267 -16.71 -0.44 -16.65
C PRO A 267 -15.96 0.52 -15.70
N GLY A 268 -16.68 1.53 -15.23
CA GLY A 268 -16.21 2.41 -14.18
C GLY A 268 -16.26 1.72 -12.81
N VAL A 269 -17.33 0.95 -12.57
CA VAL A 269 -17.48 0.08 -11.41
C VAL A 269 -17.92 -1.29 -11.89
N LEU A 270 -17.25 -2.34 -11.42
CA LEU A 270 -17.61 -3.72 -11.69
C LEU A 270 -18.05 -4.38 -10.38
N ALA A 271 -19.34 -4.73 -10.30
CA ALA A 271 -19.91 -5.49 -9.19
C ALA A 271 -19.88 -7.00 -9.49
N GLY A 272 -20.03 -7.82 -8.44
CA GLY A 272 -20.05 -9.28 -8.54
C GLY A 272 -18.73 -9.92 -8.11
N SER A 273 -18.65 -11.25 -8.23
CA SER A 273 -17.44 -12.00 -7.92
C SER A 273 -16.36 -11.72 -8.95
N ARG A 274 -15.10 -11.67 -8.48
CA ARG A 274 -13.95 -11.50 -9.37
C ARG A 274 -13.93 -12.68 -10.34
N MET A 275 -13.82 -12.38 -11.65
CA MET A 275 -13.61 -13.40 -12.68
C MET A 275 -12.38 -14.22 -12.32
N GLU A 276 -12.53 -15.51 -12.04
CA GLU A 276 -11.39 -16.39 -11.82
C GLU A 276 -10.57 -16.53 -13.11
N LYS A 277 -9.24 -16.66 -12.96
CA LYS A 277 -8.35 -16.91 -14.10
C LYS A 277 -8.61 -18.32 -14.64
N GLY A 278 -9.44 -18.42 -15.68
CA GLY A 278 -9.77 -19.66 -16.39
C GLY A 278 -10.57 -19.35 -17.64
N PRO A 279 -10.95 -20.33 -18.46
CA PRO A 279 -11.91 -20.13 -19.53
C PRO A 279 -13.27 -19.81 -18.91
N THR A 280 -13.47 -18.54 -18.57
CA THR A 280 -14.68 -18.06 -17.93
C THR A 280 -15.73 -17.82 -18.99
N SER A 281 -16.96 -18.21 -18.65
CA SER A 281 -18.15 -17.83 -19.38
C SER A 281 -18.75 -16.50 -18.88
N ASP A 282 -17.96 -15.65 -18.22
CA ASP A 282 -18.45 -14.42 -17.59
C ASP A 282 -18.05 -13.18 -18.38
N VAL A 283 -18.96 -12.21 -18.45
CA VAL A 283 -18.75 -10.92 -19.10
C VAL A 283 -19.21 -9.78 -18.20
N PRO A 284 -18.59 -8.57 -18.26
CA PRO A 284 -19.11 -7.39 -17.60
C PRO A 284 -20.34 -6.87 -18.35
N LEU A 285 -21.50 -6.94 -17.73
CA LEU A 285 -22.77 -6.41 -18.26
C LEU A 285 -23.01 -5.01 -17.72
N ALA A 286 -22.99 -4.00 -18.56
CA ALA A 286 -23.42 -2.66 -18.20
C ALA A 286 -24.94 -2.61 -18.01
N VAL A 287 -25.36 -2.19 -16.81
CA VAL A 287 -26.79 -2.06 -16.42
C VAL A 287 -27.23 -0.60 -16.32
N VAL A 288 -26.27 0.32 -16.15
CA VAL A 288 -26.51 1.77 -16.17
C VAL A 288 -25.23 2.51 -16.54
N GLY A 289 -25.34 3.62 -17.26
CA GLY A 289 -24.22 4.48 -17.65
C GLY A 289 -24.03 4.59 -19.15
N ILE A 290 -22.87 5.09 -19.57
CA ILE A 290 -22.57 5.34 -21.00
C ILE A 290 -21.62 4.24 -21.51
N VAL A 291 -22.07 3.51 -22.53
CA VAL A 291 -21.36 2.34 -23.07
C VAL A 291 -21.36 2.36 -24.60
N PRO A 292 -20.27 2.00 -25.26
CA PRO A 292 -20.28 1.66 -26.68
C PRO A 292 -21.22 0.48 -26.94
N CYS A 293 -22.15 0.62 -27.88
CA CYS A 293 -23.13 -0.40 -28.23
C CYS A 293 -23.12 -0.65 -29.74
N LYS A 294 -23.18 -1.91 -30.16
CA LYS A 294 -23.41 -2.29 -31.51
C LYS A 294 -24.84 -1.99 -31.90
N VAL A 295 -25.04 -1.24 -32.98
CA VAL A 295 -26.34 -0.81 -33.46
C VAL A 295 -26.46 -1.04 -34.95
N THR A 296 -27.70 -1.21 -35.40
CA THR A 296 -28.06 -1.35 -36.84
C THR A 296 -29.21 -0.40 -37.18
N ALA A 297 -29.15 0.17 -38.38
CA ALA A 297 -30.21 1.03 -38.91
C ALA A 297 -31.34 0.22 -39.60
N GLU A 298 -31.49 -1.08 -39.30
CA GLU A 298 -32.54 -1.93 -39.92
C GLU A 298 -33.96 -1.42 -39.75
N ASN A 299 -34.19 -0.63 -38.66
CA ASN A 299 -35.51 -0.03 -38.39
C ASN A 299 -35.52 1.49 -38.59
N GLY A 300 -34.63 1.98 -39.49
CA GLY A 300 -34.45 3.37 -39.83
C GLY A 300 -33.23 4.01 -39.17
N ALA A 301 -32.81 5.17 -39.67
CA ALA A 301 -31.70 5.94 -39.16
C ALA A 301 -31.85 6.24 -37.66
N ILE A 302 -30.79 6.05 -36.92
CA ILE A 302 -30.73 6.38 -35.49
C ILE A 302 -30.26 7.83 -35.34
N GLN A 303 -30.93 8.60 -34.50
CA GLN A 303 -30.54 9.95 -34.10
C GLN A 303 -30.23 9.99 -32.61
N ALA A 304 -29.43 10.96 -32.15
CA ALA A 304 -29.23 11.20 -30.74
C ALA A 304 -30.58 11.46 -30.07
N GLY A 305 -30.81 10.80 -28.91
CA GLY A 305 -32.08 10.82 -28.18
C GLY A 305 -33.05 9.70 -28.54
N ASP A 306 -32.86 8.97 -29.65
CA ASP A 306 -33.71 7.83 -30.00
C ASP A 306 -33.63 6.73 -28.94
N LEU A 307 -34.79 6.14 -28.60
CA LEU A 307 -34.87 4.94 -27.79
C LEU A 307 -34.41 3.73 -28.58
N LEU A 308 -33.54 2.93 -27.97
CA LEU A 308 -33.01 1.72 -28.59
C LEU A 308 -33.61 0.47 -27.97
N VAL A 309 -33.89 -0.49 -28.82
CA VAL A 309 -34.40 -1.82 -28.49
C VAL A 309 -33.52 -2.88 -29.14
N THR A 310 -33.69 -4.14 -28.78
CA THR A 310 -33.00 -5.26 -29.46
C THR A 310 -33.40 -5.36 -30.92
N SER A 311 -32.45 -5.75 -31.79
CA SER A 311 -32.65 -5.91 -33.23
C SER A 311 -32.82 -7.38 -33.64
N SER A 312 -33.07 -7.63 -34.91
CA SER A 312 -33.04 -8.99 -35.52
C SER A 312 -31.60 -9.51 -35.67
N LYS A 313 -30.62 -8.60 -35.71
CA LYS A 313 -29.23 -8.93 -35.85
C LYS A 313 -28.63 -9.28 -34.47
N ALA A 314 -27.97 -10.44 -34.40
CA ALA A 314 -27.45 -10.98 -33.15
C ALA A 314 -26.46 -10.02 -32.46
N GLY A 315 -26.75 -9.62 -31.21
CA GLY A 315 -25.93 -8.73 -30.43
C GLY A 315 -26.06 -7.22 -30.74
N TYR A 316 -27.01 -6.84 -31.60
CA TYR A 316 -27.20 -5.43 -32.00
C TYR A 316 -28.47 -4.83 -31.39
N ALA A 317 -28.46 -3.53 -31.19
CA ALA A 317 -29.65 -2.73 -30.95
C ALA A 317 -30.10 -2.01 -32.23
N MET A 318 -31.34 -1.57 -32.27
CA MET A 318 -31.93 -0.76 -33.32
C MET A 318 -32.82 0.34 -32.75
N LYS A 319 -33.21 1.32 -33.55
CA LYS A 319 -34.20 2.33 -33.19
C LYS A 319 -35.56 1.68 -32.88
N GLY A 320 -36.12 2.01 -31.69
CA GLY A 320 -37.47 1.64 -31.31
C GLY A 320 -38.49 2.57 -31.92
N THR A 321 -39.36 2.04 -32.81
CA THR A 321 -40.43 2.80 -33.46
C THR A 321 -41.84 2.33 -33.07
N ASN A 322 -41.98 1.07 -32.62
CA ASN A 322 -43.25 0.51 -32.22
C ASN A 322 -43.49 0.67 -30.71
N ARG A 323 -44.22 1.72 -30.32
CA ARG A 323 -44.52 2.05 -28.93
C ARG A 323 -45.17 0.90 -28.14
N LYS A 324 -46.03 0.09 -28.78
CA LYS A 324 -46.69 -1.03 -28.11
C LYS A 324 -45.75 -2.17 -27.73
N LYS A 325 -44.60 -2.31 -28.40
CA LYS A 325 -43.58 -3.35 -28.15
C LYS A 325 -42.41 -2.84 -27.29
N MET A 326 -42.39 -1.55 -26.94
CA MET A 326 -41.24 -0.98 -26.26
C MET A 326 -41.25 -1.19 -24.73
N MET A 327 -42.43 -1.42 -24.16
CA MET A 327 -42.52 -1.63 -22.69
C MET A 327 -41.73 -2.89 -22.30
N GLY A 328 -40.74 -2.71 -21.43
CA GLY A 328 -39.81 -3.77 -20.99
C GLY A 328 -38.77 -4.18 -22.05
N ALA A 329 -38.73 -3.54 -23.21
CA ALA A 329 -37.77 -3.88 -24.27
C ALA A 329 -36.76 -2.73 -24.55
N VAL A 330 -36.85 -1.61 -23.85
CA VAL A 330 -35.97 -0.47 -24.06
C VAL A 330 -34.64 -0.74 -23.36
N LEU A 331 -33.56 -0.68 -24.13
CA LEU A 331 -32.18 -0.81 -23.63
C LEU A 331 -31.64 0.52 -23.11
N GLY A 332 -31.98 1.64 -23.75
CA GLY A 332 -31.45 2.95 -23.41
C GLY A 332 -31.67 3.96 -24.54
N LYS A 333 -30.88 5.05 -24.52
CA LYS A 333 -30.93 6.15 -25.48
C LYS A 333 -29.63 6.28 -26.23
N ALA A 334 -29.74 6.46 -27.56
CA ALA A 334 -28.60 6.80 -28.41
C ALA A 334 -28.05 8.18 -28.01
N LEU A 335 -26.74 8.30 -27.83
CA LEU A 335 -26.05 9.57 -27.66
C LEU A 335 -25.40 10.06 -28.95
N GLN A 336 -25.29 9.19 -29.95
CA GLN A 336 -24.68 9.48 -31.23
C GLN A 336 -25.57 8.97 -32.37
N PRO A 337 -25.55 9.59 -33.56
CA PRO A 337 -26.33 9.15 -34.70
C PRO A 337 -25.68 7.96 -35.42
N LEU A 338 -26.54 7.15 -36.10
CA LEU A 338 -26.14 6.18 -37.14
C LEU A 338 -27.11 6.36 -38.33
N PRO A 339 -26.68 6.95 -39.46
CA PRO A 339 -27.59 7.25 -40.57
C PRO A 339 -28.00 6.02 -41.34
N ASN A 340 -27.15 5.00 -41.48
CA ASN A 340 -27.42 3.76 -42.20
C ASN A 340 -26.47 2.64 -41.79
N GLY A 341 -26.77 1.41 -42.19
CA GLY A 341 -25.93 0.24 -41.97
C GLY A 341 -25.78 -0.16 -40.48
N ASP A 342 -24.61 -0.68 -40.17
CA ASP A 342 -24.23 -1.14 -38.83
C ASP A 342 -23.08 -0.29 -38.30
N GLY A 343 -23.03 -0.12 -36.98
CA GLY A 343 -21.98 0.66 -36.35
C GLY A 343 -21.90 0.42 -34.85
N VAL A 344 -21.00 1.17 -34.20
CA VAL A 344 -20.91 1.27 -32.74
C VAL A 344 -21.13 2.72 -32.38
N ILE A 345 -22.06 2.99 -31.49
CA ILE A 345 -22.35 4.34 -30.96
C ILE A 345 -22.35 4.34 -29.45
N GLN A 346 -22.20 5.52 -28.85
CA GLN A 346 -22.37 5.69 -27.42
C GLN A 346 -23.85 5.62 -27.05
N VAL A 347 -24.21 4.82 -26.08
CA VAL A 347 -25.58 4.61 -25.60
C VAL A 347 -25.61 4.88 -24.09
N LEU A 348 -26.56 5.69 -23.64
CA LEU A 348 -26.94 5.81 -22.25
C LEU A 348 -27.88 4.65 -21.91
N VAL A 349 -27.35 3.66 -21.20
CA VAL A 349 -28.13 2.51 -20.72
C VAL A 349 -29.05 2.95 -19.60
N THR A 350 -30.34 2.73 -19.77
CA THR A 350 -31.40 3.02 -18.79
C THR A 350 -32.51 2.01 -19.02
N LEU A 351 -32.33 0.77 -18.61
CA LEU A 351 -33.32 -0.31 -18.80
C LEU A 351 -34.71 0.11 -18.30
N GLN A 352 -35.75 -0.13 -19.12
CA GLN A 352 -37.15 0.24 -18.82
C GLN A 352 -38.12 -0.86 -19.30
#